data_f74f54a269be1df02a936a86ea034e8a
#
_entry.id   f74f54a269be1df02a936a86ea034e8a
#
_cell.length_a   1.000
_cell.length_b   1.000
_cell.length_c   1.000
_cell.angle_alpha   90.00
_cell.angle_beta   90.00
_cell.angle_gamma   90.00
#
_symmetry.space_group_name_H-M   'P 1'
#
loop_
_entity.id
_entity.type
_entity.pdbx_description
1 polymer ?
#
loop_
_entity_poly.entity_id
_entity_poly.type
_entity_poly.pdbx_seq_one_letter_code
_entity_poly.pdbx_strand_id
1 'polypeptide(L)'
;PAMYKAERMNQILSILADQGDVDVGTLARQFGVSLVTIRKDLTYLESSGQLVRTHGGAIAVASKTDTAAGEYMVGTFVPYDPAKEAIGRIAAAFISENEWIFLGSGTTCYYIAKALVKRKNLNVLTNNLLVAFELTKNPQANLIMTGGELSHSTLNLGGEIFGAYIRDITISKAFVGVAGIDLNRGYTVTTAGEFNVVNLIREISDTTYIVADSSKFHKKQFIRYADLAQSHSLITDRLPDGEFMEYYRQHNIPVYTPETV
;
A
#
# COMPACT_ATOMS: atom_id res chain seq x y z
N PRO A 1 3.49 11.69 -30.40
CA PRO A 1 3.98 10.34 -30.19
C PRO A 1 2.84 9.46 -29.72
N ALA A 2 2.71 8.26 -30.33
CA ALA A 2 1.66 7.34 -29.93
C ALA A 2 1.93 6.84 -28.50
N MET A 3 0.90 6.91 -27.65
CA MET A 3 0.96 6.44 -26.26
C MET A 3 1.32 4.95 -26.21
N TYR A 4 2.27 4.57 -25.37
CA TYR A 4 2.66 3.18 -25.20
C TYR A 4 1.52 2.33 -24.62
N LYS A 5 1.45 1.05 -25.01
CA LYS A 5 0.37 0.14 -24.58
C LYS A 5 0.22 0.08 -23.06
N ALA A 6 1.32 -0.05 -22.31
CA ALA A 6 1.29 -0.12 -20.85
C ALA A 6 0.74 1.16 -20.20
N GLU A 7 1.15 2.33 -20.70
CA GLU A 7 0.68 3.62 -20.22
C GLU A 7 -0.82 3.80 -20.50
N ARG A 8 -1.28 3.41 -21.70
CA ARG A 8 -2.70 3.48 -22.07
C ARG A 8 -3.56 2.57 -21.19
N MET A 9 -3.11 1.35 -20.92
CA MET A 9 -3.82 0.43 -20.04
C MET A 9 -3.93 0.98 -18.61
N ASN A 10 -2.89 1.62 -18.10
CA ASN A 10 -2.90 2.28 -16.79
C ASN A 10 -3.91 3.42 -16.75
N GLN A 11 -3.99 4.23 -17.78
CA GLN A 11 -4.97 5.32 -17.86
C GLN A 11 -6.41 4.79 -17.98
N ILE A 12 -6.65 3.68 -18.69
CA ILE A 12 -7.96 3.01 -18.71
C ILE A 12 -8.39 2.61 -17.30
N LEU A 13 -7.51 1.99 -16.53
CA LEU A 13 -7.81 1.56 -15.15
C LEU A 13 -8.03 2.76 -14.21
N SER A 14 -7.28 3.85 -14.39
CA SER A 14 -7.50 5.08 -13.62
C SER A 14 -8.88 5.67 -13.90
N ILE A 15 -9.28 5.76 -15.18
CA ILE A 15 -10.60 6.27 -15.56
C ILE A 15 -11.72 5.37 -15.00
N LEU A 16 -11.53 4.04 -15.06
CA LEU A 16 -12.46 3.08 -14.48
C LEU A 16 -12.60 3.24 -12.96
N ALA A 17 -11.50 3.50 -12.26
CA ALA A 17 -11.52 3.72 -10.82
C ALA A 17 -12.30 5.00 -10.44
N ASP A 18 -12.18 6.05 -11.26
CA ASP A 18 -12.83 7.34 -11.01
C ASP A 18 -14.31 7.36 -11.43
N GLN A 19 -14.65 6.71 -12.54
CA GLN A 19 -15.96 6.82 -13.19
C GLN A 19 -16.85 5.59 -13.03
N GLY A 20 -16.26 4.45 -12.64
CA GLY A 20 -16.96 3.18 -12.48
C GLY A 20 -17.15 2.39 -13.79
N ASP A 21 -17.24 3.07 -14.92
CA ASP A 21 -17.35 2.45 -16.25
C ASP A 21 -16.62 3.25 -17.34
N VAL A 22 -16.34 2.60 -18.47
CA VAL A 22 -15.71 3.22 -19.65
C VAL A 22 -16.36 2.71 -20.94
N ASP A 23 -16.44 3.59 -21.94
CA ASP A 23 -16.91 3.27 -23.30
C ASP A 23 -15.74 3.17 -24.28
N VAL A 24 -15.75 2.14 -25.15
CA VAL A 24 -14.69 1.90 -26.14
C VAL A 24 -14.49 3.08 -27.08
N GLY A 25 -15.59 3.72 -27.51
CA GLY A 25 -15.54 4.84 -28.43
C GLY A 25 -14.95 6.09 -27.80
N THR A 26 -15.27 6.34 -26.54
CA THR A 26 -14.75 7.46 -25.76
C THR A 26 -13.26 7.30 -25.49
N LEU A 27 -12.83 6.11 -25.07
CA LEU A 27 -11.41 5.82 -24.87
C LEU A 27 -10.61 5.91 -26.18
N ALA A 28 -11.16 5.43 -27.29
CA ALA A 28 -10.50 5.49 -28.59
C ALA A 28 -10.24 6.95 -29.04
N ARG A 29 -11.23 7.82 -28.84
CA ARG A 29 -11.09 9.28 -29.12
C ARG A 29 -10.09 9.95 -28.19
N GLN A 30 -10.19 9.65 -26.88
CA GLN A 30 -9.32 10.26 -25.87
C GLN A 30 -7.84 9.89 -26.06
N PHE A 31 -7.55 8.65 -26.42
CA PHE A 31 -6.18 8.17 -26.59
C PHE A 31 -5.66 8.27 -28.05
N GLY A 32 -6.50 8.70 -29.00
CA GLY A 32 -6.12 8.81 -30.40
C GLY A 32 -5.76 7.46 -31.06
N VAL A 33 -6.43 6.35 -30.66
CA VAL A 33 -6.18 5.01 -31.16
C VAL A 33 -7.44 4.39 -31.75
N SER A 34 -7.30 3.29 -32.50
CA SER A 34 -8.46 2.59 -33.10
C SER A 34 -9.33 1.90 -32.04
N LEU A 35 -10.63 1.73 -32.34
CA LEU A 35 -11.56 0.92 -31.52
C LEU A 35 -11.03 -0.50 -31.30
N VAL A 36 -10.35 -1.06 -32.31
CA VAL A 36 -9.76 -2.40 -32.24
C VAL A 36 -8.63 -2.44 -31.20
N THR A 37 -7.83 -1.38 -31.12
CA THR A 37 -6.76 -1.26 -30.13
C THR A 37 -7.33 -1.25 -28.71
N ILE A 38 -8.33 -0.41 -28.46
CA ILE A 38 -9.00 -0.36 -27.13
C ILE A 38 -9.63 -1.71 -26.79
N ARG A 39 -10.34 -2.36 -27.74
CA ARG A 39 -10.93 -3.68 -27.48
C ARG A 39 -9.88 -4.73 -27.11
N LYS A 40 -8.70 -4.72 -27.73
CA LYS A 40 -7.59 -5.60 -27.37
C LYS A 40 -7.03 -5.29 -25.99
N ASP A 41 -6.90 -4.01 -25.64
CA ASP A 41 -6.45 -3.60 -24.32
C ASP A 41 -7.45 -4.01 -23.24
N LEU A 42 -8.76 -3.76 -23.44
CA LEU A 42 -9.81 -4.20 -22.52
C LEU A 42 -9.88 -5.73 -22.41
N THR A 43 -9.71 -6.49 -23.50
CA THR A 43 -9.66 -7.95 -23.45
C THR A 43 -8.46 -8.45 -22.63
N TYR A 44 -7.32 -7.81 -22.78
CA TYR A 44 -6.14 -8.14 -21.96
C TYR A 44 -6.39 -7.84 -20.47
N LEU A 45 -6.94 -6.66 -20.15
CA LEU A 45 -7.27 -6.28 -18.77
C LEU A 45 -8.34 -7.19 -18.15
N GLU A 46 -9.34 -7.64 -18.95
CA GLU A 46 -10.33 -8.63 -18.51
C GLU A 46 -9.69 -9.99 -18.24
N SER A 47 -8.82 -10.46 -19.12
CA SER A 47 -8.13 -11.75 -18.94
C SER A 47 -7.19 -11.76 -17.72
N SER A 48 -6.77 -10.58 -17.28
CA SER A 48 -6.00 -10.37 -16.05
C SER A 48 -6.88 -10.00 -14.83
N GLY A 49 -8.22 -10.09 -14.95
CA GLY A 49 -9.15 -9.85 -13.84
C GLY A 49 -9.31 -8.40 -13.40
N GLN A 50 -8.79 -7.43 -14.16
CA GLN A 50 -8.73 -6.03 -13.74
C GLN A 50 -9.99 -5.22 -14.07
N LEU A 51 -10.86 -5.75 -14.92
CA LEU A 51 -12.15 -5.17 -15.27
C LEU A 51 -13.11 -6.26 -15.75
N VAL A 52 -14.40 -5.93 -15.84
CA VAL A 52 -15.43 -6.77 -16.48
C VAL A 52 -15.88 -6.09 -17.76
N ARG A 53 -15.81 -6.79 -18.89
CA ARG A 53 -16.26 -6.25 -20.19
C ARG A 53 -17.77 -6.20 -20.27
N THR A 54 -18.27 -5.12 -20.89
CA THR A 54 -19.66 -4.97 -21.34
C THR A 54 -19.73 -4.97 -22.85
N HIS A 55 -20.95 -4.94 -23.43
CA HIS A 55 -21.14 -4.91 -24.89
C HIS A 55 -20.49 -3.71 -25.59
N GLY A 56 -20.32 -2.57 -24.90
CA GLY A 56 -19.76 -1.33 -25.47
C GLY A 56 -18.48 -0.83 -24.80
N GLY A 57 -18.04 -1.46 -23.71
CA GLY A 57 -16.95 -0.95 -22.89
C GLY A 57 -16.48 -1.90 -21.82
N ALA A 58 -16.23 -1.35 -20.64
CA ALA A 58 -15.91 -2.11 -19.44
C ALA A 58 -16.43 -1.39 -18.19
N ILE A 59 -16.68 -2.15 -17.14
CA ILE A 59 -16.99 -1.65 -15.81
C ILE A 59 -15.85 -2.05 -14.86
N ALA A 60 -15.66 -1.24 -13.83
CA ALA A 60 -14.78 -1.63 -12.73
C ALA A 60 -15.27 -2.98 -12.17
N VAL A 61 -14.35 -3.87 -11.85
CA VAL A 61 -14.69 -5.02 -11.01
C VAL A 61 -15.28 -4.41 -9.76
N ALA A 62 -16.58 -4.66 -9.48
CA ALA A 62 -17.22 -4.12 -8.30
C ALA A 62 -16.32 -4.44 -7.11
N SER A 63 -15.86 -3.40 -6.43
CA SER A 63 -15.06 -3.53 -5.23
C SER A 63 -15.91 -4.33 -4.25
N LYS A 64 -15.67 -5.63 -4.18
CA LYS A 64 -16.11 -6.39 -3.02
C LYS A 64 -15.37 -5.76 -1.88
N THR A 65 -16.11 -4.95 -1.15
CA THR A 65 -15.82 -4.42 0.17
C THR A 65 -14.52 -4.93 0.80
N ASP A 66 -13.56 -4.00 0.97
CA ASP A 66 -12.48 -4.01 1.98
C ASP A 66 -11.60 -5.27 2.17
N THR A 67 -11.60 -6.22 1.25
CA THR A 67 -10.65 -7.34 1.20
C THR A 67 -9.58 -7.16 0.11
N ALA A 68 -9.25 -5.93 -0.20
CA ALA A 68 -8.35 -5.56 -1.31
C ALA A 68 -6.88 -6.00 -1.15
N ALA A 69 -6.56 -6.80 -0.15
CA ALA A 69 -5.22 -7.39 -0.04
C ALA A 69 -5.10 -8.75 -0.77
N GLY A 70 -6.21 -9.36 -1.22
CA GLY A 70 -6.26 -10.78 -1.60
C GLY A 70 -6.04 -11.12 -3.07
N GLU A 71 -5.91 -10.17 -3.98
CA GLU A 71 -5.85 -10.47 -5.43
C GLU A 71 -4.51 -10.12 -6.11
N TYR A 72 -3.50 -9.77 -5.32
CA TYR A 72 -2.18 -9.47 -5.90
C TYR A 72 -1.33 -10.74 -5.96
N MET A 73 -1.40 -11.45 -7.07
CA MET A 73 -0.39 -12.48 -7.38
C MET A 73 0.95 -11.81 -7.72
N VAL A 74 2.06 -12.44 -7.37
CA VAL A 74 3.40 -12.00 -7.79
C VAL A 74 3.41 -11.79 -9.31
N GLY A 75 3.72 -10.56 -9.74
CA GLY A 75 3.61 -10.16 -11.14
C GLY A 75 2.32 -9.42 -11.52
N THR A 76 1.35 -9.29 -10.60
CA THR A 76 0.13 -8.52 -10.85
C THR A 76 0.39 -7.03 -10.66
N PHE A 77 -0.22 -6.26 -11.50
CA PHE A 77 -0.13 -4.80 -11.50
C PHE A 77 -0.86 -4.23 -10.27
N VAL A 78 -0.16 -3.47 -9.44
CA VAL A 78 -0.78 -2.65 -8.39
C VAL A 78 -1.34 -1.40 -9.07
N PRO A 79 -2.67 -1.16 -9.03
CA PRO A 79 -3.28 0.03 -9.63
C PRO A 79 -2.62 1.30 -9.13
N TYR A 80 -2.50 2.30 -10.01
CA TYR A 80 -1.97 3.59 -9.62
C TYR A 80 -2.90 4.28 -8.61
N ASP A 81 -2.31 4.72 -7.51
CA ASP A 81 -3.02 5.39 -6.42
C ASP A 81 -2.22 6.63 -6.00
N PRO A 82 -2.68 7.85 -6.37
CA PRO A 82 -1.96 9.07 -6.08
C PRO A 82 -1.85 9.38 -4.59
N ALA A 83 -2.83 8.96 -3.78
CA ALA A 83 -2.79 9.13 -2.33
C ALA A 83 -1.64 8.32 -1.73
N LYS A 84 -1.53 7.04 -2.09
CA LYS A 84 -0.46 6.17 -1.61
C LYS A 84 0.91 6.54 -2.18
N GLU A 85 0.96 7.05 -3.41
CA GLU A 85 2.20 7.58 -3.97
C GLU A 85 2.70 8.79 -3.19
N ALA A 86 1.81 9.70 -2.78
CA ALA A 86 2.15 10.83 -1.93
C ALA A 86 2.70 10.37 -0.58
N ILE A 87 2.00 9.42 0.09
CA ILE A 87 2.46 8.81 1.34
C ILE A 87 3.84 8.17 1.17
N GLY A 88 4.05 7.43 0.08
CA GLY A 88 5.32 6.78 -0.23
C GLY A 88 6.49 7.77 -0.34
N ARG A 89 6.28 8.92 -0.99
CA ARG A 89 7.29 9.98 -1.10
C ARG A 89 7.62 10.61 0.26
N ILE A 90 6.60 10.90 1.07
CA ILE A 90 6.79 11.45 2.41
C ILE A 90 7.57 10.46 3.28
N ALA A 91 7.13 9.20 3.34
CA ALA A 91 7.80 8.17 4.12
C ALA A 91 9.27 7.98 3.71
N ALA A 92 9.55 7.98 2.40
CA ALA A 92 10.91 7.87 1.88
C ALA A 92 11.83 9.02 2.32
N ALA A 93 11.30 10.22 2.59
CA ALA A 93 12.09 11.35 3.09
C ALA A 93 12.55 11.16 4.56
N PHE A 94 11.85 10.35 5.35
CA PHE A 94 12.25 10.03 6.72
C PHE A 94 13.30 8.92 6.83
N ILE A 95 13.66 8.27 5.73
CA ILE A 95 14.61 7.15 5.71
C ILE A 95 16.00 7.66 5.41
N SER A 96 16.94 7.40 6.32
CA SER A 96 18.36 7.75 6.17
C SER A 96 19.15 6.60 5.54
N GLU A 97 20.36 6.88 5.05
CA GLU A 97 21.25 5.84 4.55
C GLU A 97 21.76 4.95 5.70
N ASN A 98 21.99 3.69 5.40
CA ASN A 98 22.54 2.67 6.29
C ASN A 98 21.67 2.28 7.51
N GLU A 99 20.50 2.89 7.73
CA GLU A 99 19.60 2.44 8.78
C GLU A 99 18.78 1.22 8.35
N TRP A 100 18.47 0.35 9.30
CA TRP A 100 17.53 -0.75 9.10
C TRP A 100 16.10 -0.25 9.29
N ILE A 101 15.29 -0.45 8.26
CA ILE A 101 13.87 -0.12 8.32
C ILE A 101 13.01 -1.38 8.15
N PHE A 102 11.81 -1.33 8.71
CA PHE A 102 10.77 -2.31 8.39
C PHE A 102 9.72 -1.67 7.47
N LEU A 103 9.42 -2.34 6.39
CA LEU A 103 8.26 -2.04 5.54
C LEU A 103 7.22 -3.16 5.71
N GLY A 104 6.08 -2.79 6.26
CA GLY A 104 4.97 -3.70 6.51
C GLY A 104 4.20 -4.08 5.26
N SER A 105 3.00 -4.53 5.47
CA SER A 105 2.12 -5.05 4.43
C SER A 105 1.25 -3.99 3.77
N GLY A 106 0.66 -4.38 2.64
CA GLY A 106 -0.33 -3.62 1.92
C GLY A 106 0.23 -2.69 0.85
N THR A 107 -0.69 -2.15 0.06
CA THR A 107 -0.33 -1.32 -1.09
C THR A 107 0.33 0.00 -0.71
N THR A 108 0.04 0.55 0.47
CA THR A 108 0.72 1.77 0.95
C THR A 108 2.22 1.52 1.16
N CYS A 109 2.59 0.41 1.80
CA CYS A 109 4.00 0.03 1.98
C CYS A 109 4.68 -0.33 0.64
N TYR A 110 3.95 -0.90 -0.31
CA TYR A 110 4.44 -1.07 -1.69
C TYR A 110 4.83 0.27 -2.33
N TYR A 111 4.03 1.34 -2.14
CA TYR A 111 4.38 2.66 -2.68
C TYR A 111 5.58 3.29 -1.98
N ILE A 112 5.82 2.98 -0.70
CA ILE A 112 7.08 3.36 -0.04
C ILE A 112 8.25 2.64 -0.70
N ALA A 113 8.15 1.32 -0.90
CA ALA A 113 9.17 0.52 -1.59
C ALA A 113 9.46 1.09 -2.99
N LYS A 114 8.43 1.44 -3.76
CA LYS A 114 8.53 2.07 -5.08
C LYS A 114 9.31 3.38 -5.05
N ALA A 115 9.09 4.22 -4.03
CA ALA A 115 9.84 5.46 -3.85
C ALA A 115 11.33 5.23 -3.50
N LEU A 116 11.66 4.06 -2.96
CA LEU A 116 13.00 3.69 -2.51
C LEU A 116 13.83 2.92 -3.55
N VAL A 117 13.28 2.54 -4.69
CA VAL A 117 13.96 1.71 -5.71
C VAL A 117 15.32 2.29 -6.15
N LYS A 118 15.51 3.60 -6.12
CA LYS A 118 16.76 4.27 -6.48
C LYS A 118 17.61 4.69 -5.29
N ARG A 119 17.22 4.37 -4.06
CA ARG A 119 17.92 4.75 -2.84
C ARG A 119 19.17 3.88 -2.67
N LYS A 120 20.32 4.51 -2.41
CA LYS A 120 21.56 3.80 -2.07
C LYS A 120 21.59 3.42 -0.59
N ASN A 121 22.41 2.42 -0.25
CA ASN A 121 22.66 2.00 1.12
C ASN A 121 21.36 1.72 1.91
N LEU A 122 20.40 1.08 1.25
CA LEU A 122 19.09 0.76 1.80
C LEU A 122 19.11 -0.61 2.46
N ASN A 123 18.72 -0.69 3.75
CA ASN A 123 18.54 -1.94 4.47
C ASN A 123 17.07 -2.10 4.86
N VAL A 124 16.41 -3.14 4.38
CA VAL A 124 14.97 -3.36 4.56
C VAL A 124 14.70 -4.75 5.09
N LEU A 125 13.93 -4.80 6.17
CA LEU A 125 13.20 -5.98 6.61
C LEU A 125 11.74 -5.84 6.15
N THR A 126 11.17 -6.87 5.55
CA THR A 126 9.75 -6.90 5.19
C THR A 126 9.14 -8.29 5.35
N ASN A 127 7.86 -8.33 5.64
CA ASN A 127 7.08 -9.56 5.64
C ASN A 127 6.14 -9.67 4.41
N ASN A 128 6.25 -8.77 3.44
CA ASN A 128 5.31 -8.71 2.32
C ASN A 128 5.99 -8.96 0.97
N LEU A 129 5.44 -9.88 0.18
CA LEU A 129 6.01 -10.25 -1.12
C LEU A 129 5.96 -9.12 -2.14
N LEU A 130 4.93 -8.25 -2.14
CA LEU A 130 4.86 -7.13 -3.08
C LEU A 130 5.96 -6.10 -2.80
N VAL A 131 6.19 -5.79 -1.54
CA VAL A 131 7.26 -4.91 -1.09
C VAL A 131 8.61 -5.48 -1.50
N ALA A 132 8.85 -6.76 -1.20
CA ALA A 132 10.10 -7.42 -1.55
C ALA A 132 10.31 -7.43 -3.08
N PHE A 133 9.29 -7.80 -3.85
CA PHE A 133 9.37 -7.84 -5.32
C PHE A 133 9.68 -6.45 -5.90
N GLU A 134 9.05 -5.39 -5.41
CA GLU A 134 9.35 -4.03 -5.88
C GLU A 134 10.82 -3.65 -5.60
N LEU A 135 11.33 -4.00 -4.43
CA LEU A 135 12.71 -3.70 -4.03
C LEU A 135 13.76 -4.55 -4.74
N THR A 136 13.41 -5.68 -5.37
CA THR A 136 14.38 -6.42 -6.23
C THR A 136 14.88 -5.59 -7.41
N LYS A 137 14.14 -4.53 -7.79
CA LYS A 137 14.58 -3.56 -8.81
C LYS A 137 15.77 -2.71 -8.36
N ASN A 138 16.08 -2.71 -7.07
CA ASN A 138 17.26 -2.06 -6.49
C ASN A 138 18.33 -3.10 -6.12
N PRO A 139 19.30 -3.39 -6.99
CA PRO A 139 20.31 -4.41 -6.73
C PRO A 139 21.28 -4.05 -5.61
N GLN A 140 21.26 -2.81 -5.11
CA GLN A 140 22.08 -2.32 -4.00
C GLN A 140 21.34 -2.35 -2.65
N ALA A 141 20.06 -2.71 -2.64
CA ALA A 141 19.31 -2.86 -1.41
C ALA A 141 19.67 -4.16 -0.70
N ASN A 142 19.96 -4.06 0.58
CA ASN A 142 20.05 -5.22 1.46
C ASN A 142 18.63 -5.55 1.95
N LEU A 143 18.06 -6.63 1.42
CA LEU A 143 16.68 -7.00 1.65
C LEU A 143 16.60 -8.31 2.42
N ILE A 144 15.93 -8.29 3.57
CA ILE A 144 15.63 -9.46 4.38
C ILE A 144 14.11 -9.64 4.42
N MET A 145 13.68 -10.87 4.20
CA MET A 145 12.30 -11.25 4.43
C MET A 145 12.15 -12.01 5.76
N THR A 146 11.07 -11.74 6.46
CA THR A 146 10.82 -12.33 7.79
C THR A 146 10.64 -13.85 7.81
N GLY A 147 10.39 -14.46 6.64
CA GLY A 147 10.01 -15.88 6.57
C GLY A 147 8.63 -16.17 7.16
N GLY A 148 8.28 -17.44 7.25
CA GLY A 148 7.02 -17.90 7.78
C GLY A 148 6.04 -18.40 6.73
N GLU A 149 4.77 -18.54 7.11
CA GLU A 149 3.68 -19.00 6.25
C GLU A 149 3.15 -17.88 5.36
N LEU A 150 2.91 -18.19 4.08
CA LEU A 150 2.37 -17.24 3.12
C LEU A 150 0.85 -17.19 3.21
N SER A 151 0.32 -16.01 3.52
CA SER A 151 -1.08 -15.68 3.29
C SER A 151 -1.32 -15.33 1.82
N HIS A 152 -2.05 -16.15 1.10
CA HIS A 152 -2.36 -15.91 -0.32
C HIS A 152 -3.20 -14.65 -0.55
N SER A 153 -4.04 -14.28 0.43
CA SER A 153 -4.93 -13.13 0.31
C SER A 153 -4.23 -11.79 0.51
N THR A 154 -3.18 -11.73 1.33
CA THR A 154 -2.47 -10.50 1.68
C THR A 154 -1.04 -10.46 1.15
N LEU A 155 -0.55 -11.57 0.64
CA LEU A 155 0.85 -11.79 0.25
C LEU A 155 1.84 -11.50 1.41
N ASN A 156 1.37 -11.70 2.64
CA ASN A 156 2.16 -11.55 3.85
C ASN A 156 2.74 -12.88 4.31
N LEU A 157 3.95 -12.83 4.80
CA LEU A 157 4.56 -13.91 5.57
C LEU A 157 4.26 -13.71 7.06
N GLY A 158 3.94 -14.80 7.75
CA GLY A 158 3.58 -14.78 9.17
C GLY A 158 3.57 -16.19 9.74
N GLY A 159 2.69 -16.44 10.74
CA GLY A 159 2.55 -17.75 11.39
C GLY A 159 3.47 -17.94 12.60
N GLU A 160 3.53 -19.16 13.13
CA GLU A 160 4.29 -19.49 14.36
C GLU A 160 5.82 -19.39 14.17
N ILE A 161 6.31 -19.66 12.97
CA ILE A 161 7.75 -19.58 12.64
C ILE A 161 8.22 -18.13 12.47
N PHE A 162 7.26 -17.21 12.28
CA PHE A 162 7.54 -15.80 12.21
C PHE A 162 8.19 -15.31 13.50
N GLY A 163 9.34 -14.69 13.39
CA GLY A 163 9.94 -13.97 14.50
C GLY A 163 10.93 -14.75 15.36
N ALA A 164 11.22 -16.02 15.08
CA ALA A 164 12.18 -16.79 15.89
C ALA A 164 13.57 -16.10 15.96
N TYR A 165 14.01 -15.45 14.90
CA TYR A 165 15.28 -14.70 14.85
C TYR A 165 15.09 -13.17 14.85
N ILE A 166 13.87 -12.68 14.64
CA ILE A 166 13.60 -11.23 14.51
C ILE A 166 13.65 -10.54 15.88
N ARG A 167 13.40 -11.26 16.97
CA ARG A 167 13.38 -10.66 18.32
C ARG A 167 14.71 -10.04 18.74
N ASP A 168 15.81 -10.51 18.17
CA ASP A 168 17.17 -10.03 18.46
C ASP A 168 17.65 -8.96 17.46
N ILE A 169 16.76 -8.53 16.55
CA ILE A 169 17.04 -7.46 15.58
C ILE A 169 16.56 -6.13 16.15
N THR A 170 17.29 -5.05 15.89
CA THR A 170 16.86 -3.69 16.15
C THR A 170 16.54 -3.00 14.84
N ILE A 171 15.37 -2.37 14.75
CA ILE A 171 14.90 -1.62 13.60
C ILE A 171 14.84 -0.14 13.97
N SER A 172 15.49 0.72 13.21
CA SER A 172 15.46 2.16 13.46
C SER A 172 14.07 2.74 13.22
N LYS A 173 13.42 2.35 12.12
CA LYS A 173 12.09 2.86 11.75
C LYS A 173 11.24 1.75 11.15
N ALA A 174 10.01 1.62 11.65
CA ALA A 174 8.99 0.77 11.08
C ALA A 174 7.89 1.60 10.42
N PHE A 175 7.53 1.23 9.20
CA PHE A 175 6.38 1.80 8.48
C PHE A 175 5.30 0.72 8.41
N VAL A 176 4.21 0.95 9.13
CA VAL A 176 3.16 -0.03 9.36
C VAL A 176 1.85 0.44 8.73
N GLY A 177 1.36 -0.32 7.75
CA GLY A 177 0.03 -0.14 7.19
C GLY A 177 -1.05 -0.63 8.14
N VAL A 178 -2.21 0.03 8.12
CA VAL A 178 -3.38 -0.37 8.91
C VAL A 178 -4.62 -0.43 8.02
N ALA A 179 -5.58 -1.26 8.39
CA ALA A 179 -6.79 -1.44 7.61
C ALA A 179 -7.95 -0.54 8.08
N GLY A 180 -7.84 0.04 9.29
CA GLY A 180 -8.81 1.00 9.82
C GLY A 180 -8.23 1.85 10.95
N ILE A 181 -8.75 3.08 11.07
CA ILE A 181 -8.39 4.08 12.06
C ILE A 181 -9.69 4.63 12.66
N ASP A 182 -9.87 4.48 13.97
CA ASP A 182 -11.07 4.90 14.69
C ASP A 182 -10.69 5.51 16.04
N LEU A 183 -11.34 6.60 16.44
CA LEU A 183 -11.01 7.32 17.70
C LEU A 183 -11.15 6.44 18.94
N ASN A 184 -12.15 5.56 18.97
CA ASN A 184 -12.42 4.72 20.14
C ASN A 184 -11.71 3.37 20.06
N ARG A 185 -11.51 2.86 18.84
CA ARG A 185 -10.94 1.53 18.62
C ARG A 185 -9.44 1.57 18.35
N GLY A 186 -8.91 2.72 17.97
CA GLY A 186 -7.50 2.88 17.59
C GLY A 186 -7.22 2.38 16.18
N TYR A 187 -5.99 1.92 15.96
CA TYR A 187 -5.58 1.27 14.72
C TYR A 187 -6.04 -0.17 14.69
N THR A 188 -6.55 -0.62 13.55
CA THR A 188 -7.11 -1.97 13.41
C THR A 188 -6.57 -2.67 12.17
N VAL A 189 -6.43 -3.99 12.28
CA VAL A 189 -5.98 -4.94 11.23
C VAL A 189 -7.02 -6.03 11.02
N THR A 190 -6.91 -6.77 9.92
CA THR A 190 -7.94 -7.75 9.51
C THR A 190 -7.72 -9.12 10.11
N THR A 191 -6.46 -9.54 10.33
CA THR A 191 -6.14 -10.92 10.72
C THR A 191 -5.22 -10.98 11.94
N ALA A 192 -5.26 -12.11 12.65
CA ALA A 192 -4.36 -12.38 13.78
C ALA A 192 -2.89 -12.47 13.32
N GLY A 193 -2.63 -12.95 12.10
CA GLY A 193 -1.29 -12.98 11.54
C GLY A 193 -0.71 -11.58 11.38
N GLU A 194 -1.50 -10.61 10.86
CA GLU A 194 -1.08 -9.21 10.80
C GLU A 194 -0.81 -8.63 12.18
N PHE A 195 -1.69 -8.89 13.15
CA PHE A 195 -1.51 -8.41 14.52
C PHE A 195 -0.20 -8.89 15.13
N ASN A 196 0.13 -10.19 15.02
CA ASN A 196 1.35 -10.76 15.58
C ASN A 196 2.61 -10.10 14.99
N VAL A 197 2.62 -9.90 13.66
CA VAL A 197 3.73 -9.24 12.96
C VAL A 197 3.92 -7.82 13.47
N VAL A 198 2.87 -6.99 13.39
CA VAL A 198 3.00 -5.56 13.71
C VAL A 198 3.29 -5.33 15.19
N ASN A 199 2.80 -6.21 16.08
CA ASN A 199 3.11 -6.12 17.50
C ASN A 199 4.59 -6.41 17.79
N LEU A 200 5.14 -7.49 17.21
CA LEU A 200 6.56 -7.80 17.35
C LEU A 200 7.44 -6.68 16.76
N ILE A 201 7.11 -6.19 15.56
CA ILE A 201 7.86 -5.10 14.93
C ILE A 201 7.86 -3.84 15.79
N ARG A 202 6.75 -3.52 16.45
CA ARG A 202 6.70 -2.38 17.37
C ARG A 202 7.65 -2.55 18.55
N GLU A 203 7.80 -3.78 19.08
CA GLU A 203 8.68 -4.07 20.22
C GLU A 203 10.16 -3.90 19.88
N ILE A 204 10.56 -4.16 18.63
CA ILE A 204 11.97 -4.13 18.20
C ILE A 204 12.35 -2.86 17.42
N SER A 205 11.40 -1.90 17.29
CA SER A 205 11.61 -0.67 16.51
C SER A 205 11.73 0.56 17.41
N ASP A 206 12.74 1.40 17.14
CA ASP A 206 12.91 2.68 17.85
C ASP A 206 11.75 3.65 17.55
N THR A 207 11.31 3.68 16.29
CA THR A 207 10.23 4.57 15.84
C THR A 207 9.26 3.83 14.92
N THR A 208 7.96 3.96 15.20
CA THR A 208 6.90 3.38 14.36
C THR A 208 6.06 4.48 13.72
N TYR A 209 6.04 4.51 12.41
CA TYR A 209 5.17 5.34 11.58
C TYR A 209 3.96 4.53 11.13
N ILE A 210 2.76 5.00 11.42
CA ILE A 210 1.56 4.48 10.78
C ILE A 210 1.43 5.13 9.41
N VAL A 211 1.22 4.32 8.38
CA VAL A 211 1.05 4.79 7.00
C VAL A 211 -0.31 4.36 6.48
N ALA A 212 -1.19 5.31 6.24
CA ALA A 212 -2.57 5.02 5.85
C ALA A 212 -3.14 6.15 5.00
N ASP A 213 -3.82 5.82 3.91
CA ASP A 213 -4.58 6.79 3.16
C ASP A 213 -5.86 7.20 3.89
N SER A 214 -6.42 8.34 3.51
CA SER A 214 -7.59 8.94 4.16
C SER A 214 -8.83 8.06 4.16
N SER A 215 -8.91 7.06 3.28
CA SER A 215 -10.03 6.10 3.26
C SER A 215 -10.06 5.17 4.47
N LYS A 216 -9.01 5.14 5.29
CA LYS A 216 -8.90 4.27 6.48
C LYS A 216 -9.50 4.90 7.74
N PHE A 217 -9.72 6.20 7.76
CA PHE A 217 -10.36 6.88 8.88
C PHE A 217 -11.84 6.49 9.00
N HIS A 218 -12.36 6.53 10.23
CA HIS A 218 -13.72 6.08 10.62
C HIS A 218 -14.01 4.61 10.30
N LYS A 219 -12.98 3.80 10.03
CA LYS A 219 -13.12 2.37 9.78
C LYS A 219 -12.61 1.56 10.96
N LYS A 220 -13.34 0.47 11.24
CA LYS A 220 -13.03 -0.52 12.25
C LYS A 220 -12.86 -1.87 11.59
N GLN A 221 -11.74 -2.52 11.87
CA GLN A 221 -11.51 -3.90 11.46
C GLN A 221 -11.57 -4.85 12.64
N PHE A 222 -11.49 -6.14 12.36
CA PHE A 222 -11.76 -7.19 13.34
C PHE A 222 -10.84 -7.13 14.56
N ILE A 223 -9.54 -6.88 14.37
CA ILE A 223 -8.55 -6.92 15.44
C ILE A 223 -7.99 -5.52 15.70
N ARG A 224 -8.04 -5.09 16.96
CA ARG A 224 -7.34 -3.90 17.41
C ARG A 224 -5.85 -4.16 17.47
N TYR A 225 -5.08 -3.34 16.78
CA TYR A 225 -3.63 -3.40 16.81
C TYR A 225 -3.06 -2.57 17.98
N ALA A 226 -3.47 -1.30 18.09
CA ALA A 226 -2.92 -0.36 19.05
C ALA A 226 -3.88 0.82 19.28
N ASP A 227 -3.73 1.52 20.37
CA ASP A 227 -4.32 2.85 20.54
C ASP A 227 -3.65 3.85 19.59
N LEU A 228 -4.38 4.90 19.19
CA LEU A 228 -3.80 5.94 18.34
C LEU A 228 -2.58 6.59 19.01
N ALA A 229 -2.61 6.74 20.34
CA ALA A 229 -1.52 7.30 21.13
C ALA A 229 -0.25 6.40 21.18
N GLN A 230 -0.31 5.17 20.72
CA GLN A 230 0.83 4.24 20.70
C GLN A 230 1.67 4.32 19.42
N SER A 231 1.29 5.15 18.43
CA SER A 231 2.12 5.45 17.28
C SER A 231 3.04 6.64 17.57
N HIS A 232 4.22 6.63 16.98
CA HIS A 232 5.12 7.78 17.05
C HIS A 232 4.71 8.88 16.08
N SER A 233 4.13 8.53 14.94
CA SER A 233 3.67 9.47 13.91
C SER A 233 2.69 8.80 12.95
N LEU A 234 1.91 9.62 12.27
CA LEU A 234 1.04 9.23 11.15
C LEU A 234 1.50 9.90 9.86
N ILE A 235 1.59 9.13 8.79
CA ILE A 235 1.77 9.64 7.43
C ILE A 235 0.52 9.31 6.62
N THR A 236 -0.11 10.34 6.03
CA THR A 236 -1.35 10.20 5.27
C THR A 236 -1.39 11.14 4.06
N ASP A 237 -2.32 10.94 3.14
CA ASP A 237 -2.43 11.73 1.91
C ASP A 237 -3.03 13.13 2.10
N ARG A 238 -3.80 13.34 3.15
CA ARG A 238 -4.40 14.63 3.53
C ARG A 238 -4.67 14.69 5.02
N LEU A 239 -4.83 15.88 5.56
CA LEU A 239 -5.16 16.06 6.97
C LEU A 239 -6.46 15.34 7.32
N PRO A 240 -6.47 14.56 8.41
CA PRO A 240 -7.70 13.99 8.96
C PRO A 240 -8.68 15.07 9.39
N ASP A 241 -9.92 14.69 9.63
CA ASP A 241 -10.92 15.63 10.17
C ASP A 241 -10.54 16.17 11.57
N GLY A 242 -11.29 17.19 12.01
CA GLY A 242 -10.95 17.95 13.21
C GLY A 242 -10.86 17.10 14.49
N GLU A 243 -11.68 16.05 14.65
CA GLU A 243 -11.67 15.22 15.86
C GLU A 243 -10.38 14.38 15.94
N PHE A 244 -9.93 13.79 14.82
CA PHE A 244 -8.66 13.08 14.77
C PHE A 244 -7.46 14.01 14.95
N MET A 245 -7.48 15.18 14.29
CA MET A 245 -6.39 16.16 14.45
C MET A 245 -6.28 16.67 15.86
N GLU A 246 -7.42 16.92 16.54
CA GLU A 246 -7.45 17.29 17.95
C GLU A 246 -6.83 16.19 18.82
N TYR A 247 -7.22 14.93 18.59
CA TYR A 247 -6.67 13.79 19.33
C TYR A 247 -5.14 13.67 19.14
N TYR A 248 -4.65 13.71 17.90
CA TYR A 248 -3.20 13.60 17.62
C TYR A 248 -2.42 14.75 18.24
N ARG A 249 -2.95 15.99 18.20
CA ARG A 249 -2.32 17.14 18.81
C ARG A 249 -2.25 17.03 20.34
N GLN A 250 -3.31 16.59 20.99
CA GLN A 250 -3.35 16.38 22.45
C GLN A 250 -2.35 15.34 22.94
N HIS A 251 -2.05 14.34 22.08
CA HIS A 251 -1.10 13.29 22.40
C HIS A 251 0.30 13.54 21.82
N ASN A 252 0.57 14.72 21.25
CA ASN A 252 1.84 15.08 20.63
C ASN A 252 2.29 14.10 19.52
N ILE A 253 1.36 13.61 18.73
CA ILE A 253 1.62 12.70 17.61
C ILE A 253 1.65 13.52 16.32
N PRO A 254 2.81 13.64 15.65
CA PRO A 254 2.92 14.34 14.38
C PRO A 254 2.09 13.65 13.28
N VAL A 255 1.41 14.47 12.48
CA VAL A 255 0.69 14.03 11.29
C VAL A 255 1.35 14.67 10.08
N TYR A 256 1.90 13.83 9.20
CA TYR A 256 2.59 14.25 7.98
C TYR A 256 1.71 14.03 6.76
N THR A 257 1.55 15.09 5.98
CA THR A 257 0.80 15.10 4.71
C THR A 257 1.59 15.84 3.64
N PRO A 258 1.20 15.79 2.36
CA PRO A 258 1.84 16.60 1.32
C PRO A 258 1.81 18.12 1.57
N GLU A 259 0.93 18.58 2.46
CA GLU A 259 0.79 20.00 2.82
C GLU A 259 1.69 20.39 4.01
N THR A 260 2.17 19.41 4.80
CA THR A 260 2.93 19.66 6.04
C THR A 260 4.42 19.36 5.93
N VAL A 261 4.88 18.78 4.81
CA VAL A 261 6.27 18.38 4.56
C VAL A 261 6.84 19.08 3.34
#